data_1a0c865f5fcb2eecc98d42aceecfe5af
#
_entry.id   1a0c865f5fcb2eecc98d42aceecfe5af
#
_cell.length_a   1.000
_cell.length_b   1.000
_cell.length_c   1.000
_cell.angle_alpha   90.00
_cell.angle_beta   90.00
_cell.angle_gamma   90.00
#
_symmetry.space_group_name_H-M   'P 1'
#
loop_
_entity.id
_entity.type
_entity.pdbx_description
1 polymer ?
#
loop_
_entity_poly.entity_id
_entity_poly.type
_entity_poly.pdbx_seq_one_letter_code
_entity_poly.pdbx_strand_id
1 'polypeptide(L)'
;MENVIFVDKALYFIQKARVQCQNRKTHLEKNNKQDPLVEDVLEKLMDLEKYLNKKVEEIVKQHPAYDWFSNIRGIGNLNIGKVFCLIDIEKATTISKLWRYALGAPINGKVEKREKGKPIHYNAMLKTMCWRLAKSLIRANGKYATYYREQKKRITEKMEQAGYTIISGSEKGKEKVISKGHIDRMAMRKMLKLFLSHLWLKWREALGLPITKPYVHEIGGHTSYITPEEMMEAKRTKKNQ
;
A
#
# COMPACT_ATOMS: atom_id res chain seq x y z
N MET A 1 13.98 -13.27 -7.64
CA MET A 1 13.16 -12.06 -7.85
C MET A 1 12.38 -12.09 -9.17
N GLU A 2 13.00 -12.51 -10.29
CA GLU A 2 12.36 -12.58 -11.63
C GLU A 2 11.08 -13.42 -11.65
N ASN A 3 11.08 -14.58 -11.01
CA ASN A 3 9.90 -15.45 -10.94
C ASN A 3 8.68 -14.79 -10.28
N VAL A 4 8.88 -14.00 -9.23
CA VAL A 4 7.78 -13.27 -8.58
C VAL A 4 7.19 -12.22 -9.52
N ILE A 5 8.06 -11.50 -10.26
CA ILE A 5 7.63 -10.49 -11.24
C ILE A 5 6.82 -11.14 -12.36
N PHE A 6 7.28 -12.29 -12.87
CA PHE A 6 6.58 -13.04 -13.90
C PHE A 6 5.20 -13.49 -13.42
N VAL A 7 5.13 -14.14 -12.25
CA VAL A 7 3.86 -14.68 -11.72
C VAL A 7 2.89 -13.54 -11.36
N ASP A 8 3.34 -12.42 -10.82
CA ASP A 8 2.47 -11.26 -10.50
C ASP A 8 1.90 -10.62 -11.79
N LYS A 9 2.69 -10.53 -12.85
CA LYS A 9 2.20 -10.05 -14.14
C LYS A 9 1.15 -10.99 -14.74
N ALA A 10 1.40 -12.31 -14.73
CA ALA A 10 0.44 -13.31 -15.20
C ALA A 10 -0.87 -13.22 -14.39
N LEU A 11 -0.76 -13.17 -13.06
CA LEU A 11 -1.89 -13.01 -12.15
C LEU A 11 -2.73 -11.77 -12.46
N TYR A 12 -2.10 -10.64 -12.77
CA TYR A 12 -2.81 -9.41 -13.13
C TYR A 12 -3.69 -9.59 -14.37
N PHE A 13 -3.18 -10.24 -15.42
CA PHE A 13 -3.96 -10.49 -16.64
C PHE A 13 -5.09 -11.49 -16.41
N ILE A 14 -4.86 -12.55 -15.65
CA ILE A 14 -5.88 -13.53 -15.28
C ILE A 14 -6.99 -12.87 -14.44
N GLN A 15 -6.64 -12.06 -13.44
CA GLN A 15 -7.61 -11.30 -12.65
C GLN A 15 -8.45 -10.36 -13.52
N LYS A 16 -7.84 -9.69 -14.48
CA LYS A 16 -8.55 -8.81 -15.41
C LYS A 16 -9.54 -9.59 -16.26
N ALA A 17 -9.11 -10.72 -16.84
CA ALA A 17 -9.98 -11.58 -17.64
C ALA A 17 -11.15 -12.15 -16.80
N ARG A 18 -10.86 -12.63 -15.58
CA ARG A 18 -11.88 -13.14 -14.66
C ARG A 18 -12.94 -12.07 -14.32
N VAL A 19 -12.50 -10.84 -14.02
CA VAL A 19 -13.42 -9.72 -13.70
C VAL A 19 -14.30 -9.39 -14.92
N GLN A 20 -13.76 -9.39 -16.14
CA GLN A 20 -14.53 -9.17 -17.36
C GLN A 20 -15.57 -10.27 -17.57
N CYS A 21 -15.17 -11.53 -17.38
CA CYS A 21 -16.06 -12.68 -17.48
C CYS A 21 -17.16 -12.67 -16.41
N GLN A 22 -16.80 -12.34 -15.16
CA GLN A 22 -17.76 -12.17 -14.06
C GLN A 22 -18.79 -11.08 -14.34
N ASN A 23 -18.34 -9.94 -14.89
CA ASN A 23 -19.25 -8.83 -15.24
C ASN A 23 -20.22 -9.26 -16.35
N ARG A 24 -19.75 -10.04 -17.34
CA ARG A 24 -20.63 -10.60 -18.39
C ARG A 24 -21.65 -11.56 -17.79
N LYS A 25 -21.24 -12.49 -16.92
CA LYS A 25 -22.15 -13.40 -16.20
C LYS A 25 -23.22 -12.60 -15.45
N THR A 26 -22.82 -11.62 -14.66
CA THR A 26 -23.76 -10.77 -13.89
C THR A 26 -24.73 -10.00 -14.81
N HIS A 27 -24.27 -9.56 -16.00
CA HIS A 27 -25.14 -8.93 -16.97
C HIS A 27 -26.17 -9.89 -17.57
N LEU A 28 -25.76 -11.11 -17.90
CA LEU A 28 -26.66 -12.18 -18.40
C LEU A 28 -27.72 -12.52 -17.34
N GLU A 29 -27.31 -12.76 -16.10
CA GLU A 29 -28.20 -13.05 -14.97
C GLU A 29 -29.26 -11.97 -14.77
N LYS A 30 -28.89 -10.68 -14.85
CA LYS A 30 -29.83 -9.55 -14.78
C LYS A 30 -30.87 -9.52 -15.89
N ASN A 31 -30.57 -10.14 -17.04
CA ASN A 31 -31.46 -10.25 -18.17
C ASN A 31 -32.14 -11.64 -18.25
N ASN A 32 -32.12 -12.42 -17.17
CA ASN A 32 -32.63 -13.81 -17.12
C ASN A 32 -32.07 -14.70 -18.23
N LYS A 33 -30.80 -14.53 -18.58
CA LYS A 33 -30.06 -15.33 -19.56
C LYS A 33 -28.94 -16.07 -18.89
N GLN A 34 -28.59 -17.23 -19.41
CA GLN A 34 -27.43 -18.03 -19.04
C GLN A 34 -26.59 -18.32 -20.26
N ASP A 35 -25.29 -18.47 -20.08
CA ASP A 35 -24.34 -18.82 -21.13
C ASP A 35 -23.33 -19.81 -20.53
N PRO A 36 -23.47 -21.11 -20.83
CA PRO A 36 -22.60 -22.17 -20.28
C PRO A 36 -21.13 -21.94 -20.60
N LEU A 37 -20.81 -21.34 -21.74
CA LEU A 37 -19.42 -21.01 -22.11
C LEU A 37 -18.83 -19.97 -21.17
N VAL A 38 -19.61 -18.94 -20.80
CA VAL A 38 -19.17 -17.92 -19.85
C VAL A 38 -18.91 -18.51 -18.48
N GLU A 39 -19.73 -19.48 -18.04
CA GLU A 39 -19.56 -20.17 -16.76
C GLU A 39 -18.31 -21.06 -16.76
N ASP A 40 -18.10 -21.87 -17.79
CA ASP A 40 -16.91 -22.71 -17.94
C ASP A 40 -15.61 -21.90 -17.97
N VAL A 41 -15.58 -20.82 -18.77
CA VAL A 41 -14.41 -19.93 -18.84
C VAL A 41 -14.16 -19.24 -17.50
N LEU A 42 -15.20 -18.80 -16.79
CA LEU A 42 -15.06 -18.16 -15.47
C LEU A 42 -14.46 -19.13 -14.44
N GLU A 43 -14.92 -20.37 -14.40
CA GLU A 43 -14.41 -21.41 -13.50
C GLU A 43 -12.91 -21.64 -13.73
N LYS A 44 -12.51 -21.87 -14.99
CA LYS A 44 -11.09 -22.06 -15.35
C LYS A 44 -10.21 -20.87 -15.00
N LEU A 45 -10.70 -19.63 -15.18
CA LEU A 45 -9.98 -18.42 -14.77
C LEU A 45 -9.86 -18.32 -13.26
N MET A 46 -10.86 -18.72 -12.50
CA MET A 46 -10.83 -18.76 -11.04
C MET A 46 -9.81 -19.79 -10.52
N ASP A 47 -9.76 -20.96 -11.11
CA ASP A 47 -8.81 -22.01 -10.75
C ASP A 47 -7.37 -21.60 -11.06
N LEU A 48 -7.15 -21.01 -12.24
CA LEU A 48 -5.83 -20.48 -12.60
C LEU A 48 -5.40 -19.33 -11.68
N GLU A 49 -6.32 -18.43 -11.30
CA GLU A 49 -6.04 -17.37 -10.32
C GLU A 49 -5.64 -17.96 -8.97
N LYS A 50 -6.37 -18.98 -8.48
CA LYS A 50 -6.06 -19.69 -7.24
C LYS A 50 -4.68 -20.35 -7.28
N TYR A 51 -4.37 -21.01 -8.38
CA TYR A 51 -3.04 -21.61 -8.60
C TYR A 51 -1.92 -20.57 -8.56
N LEU A 52 -2.07 -19.46 -9.30
CA LEU A 52 -1.05 -18.38 -9.32
C LEU A 52 -0.91 -17.70 -7.96
N ASN A 53 -2.00 -17.48 -7.21
CA ASN A 53 -1.98 -16.96 -5.87
C ASN A 53 -1.14 -17.85 -4.94
N LYS A 54 -1.29 -19.18 -5.04
CA LYS A 54 -0.50 -20.15 -4.28
C LYS A 54 0.99 -20.06 -4.66
N LYS A 55 1.30 -19.90 -5.96
CA LYS A 55 2.70 -19.73 -6.44
C LYS A 55 3.33 -18.44 -5.90
N VAL A 56 2.61 -17.32 -5.90
CA VAL A 56 3.09 -16.09 -5.25
C VAL A 56 3.39 -16.34 -3.78
N GLU A 57 2.50 -17.01 -3.06
CA GLU A 57 2.69 -17.32 -1.65
C GLU A 57 3.94 -18.19 -1.40
N GLU A 58 4.16 -19.22 -2.20
CA GLU A 58 5.34 -20.09 -2.13
C GLU A 58 6.64 -19.29 -2.33
N ILE A 59 6.67 -18.41 -3.34
CA ILE A 59 7.86 -17.62 -3.67
C ILE A 59 8.15 -16.56 -2.60
N VAL A 60 7.12 -15.83 -2.12
CA VAL A 60 7.36 -14.75 -1.14
C VAL A 60 7.80 -15.27 0.21
N LYS A 61 7.40 -16.50 0.60
CA LYS A 61 7.84 -17.15 1.84
C LYS A 61 9.34 -17.44 1.87
N GLN A 62 9.96 -17.58 0.71
CA GLN A 62 11.41 -17.82 0.59
C GLN A 62 12.25 -16.54 0.66
N HIS A 63 11.60 -15.37 0.63
CA HIS A 63 12.31 -14.09 0.62
C HIS A 63 12.83 -13.75 2.03
N PRO A 64 14.11 -13.34 2.19
CA PRO A 64 14.71 -13.06 3.50
C PRO A 64 13.93 -12.03 4.35
N ALA A 65 13.30 -11.04 3.74
CA ALA A 65 12.48 -10.05 4.43
C ALA A 65 11.06 -10.52 4.77
N TYR A 66 10.67 -11.75 4.39
CA TYR A 66 9.29 -12.24 4.55
C TYR A 66 8.82 -12.24 6.01
N ASP A 67 9.68 -12.63 6.93
CA ASP A 67 9.32 -12.77 8.35
C ASP A 67 8.80 -11.48 8.94
N TRP A 68 9.47 -10.36 8.67
CA TRP A 68 8.98 -9.06 9.14
C TRP A 68 7.61 -8.73 8.53
N PHE A 69 7.47 -8.82 7.19
CA PHE A 69 6.21 -8.51 6.50
C PHE A 69 5.04 -9.34 6.99
N SER A 70 5.28 -10.64 7.20
CA SER A 70 4.22 -11.58 7.60
C SER A 70 3.69 -11.32 9.01
N ASN A 71 4.45 -10.58 9.84
CA ASN A 71 4.07 -10.18 11.19
C ASN A 71 3.42 -8.80 11.27
N ILE A 72 3.16 -8.16 10.12
CA ILE A 72 2.40 -6.90 10.06
C ILE A 72 0.93 -7.21 9.78
N ARG A 73 0.09 -6.85 10.73
CA ARG A 73 -1.37 -7.04 10.59
C ARG A 73 -1.94 -6.20 9.46
N GLY A 74 -2.63 -6.85 8.53
CA GLY A 74 -3.22 -6.21 7.35
C GLY A 74 -2.38 -6.35 6.08
N ILE A 75 -1.25 -7.05 6.13
CA ILE A 75 -0.46 -7.39 4.94
C ILE A 75 -0.56 -8.89 4.68
N GLY A 76 -1.16 -9.26 3.55
CA GLY A 76 -1.20 -10.65 3.07
C GLY A 76 -0.12 -10.92 2.03
N ASN A 77 0.15 -12.20 1.77
CA ASN A 77 1.21 -12.67 0.86
C ASN A 77 1.16 -12.04 -0.54
N LEU A 78 -0.03 -11.85 -1.10
CA LEU A 78 -0.20 -11.17 -2.40
C LEU A 78 0.25 -9.71 -2.37
N ASN A 79 0.02 -9.01 -1.26
CA ASN A 79 0.50 -7.65 -1.08
C ASN A 79 2.03 -7.61 -0.94
N ILE A 80 2.60 -8.59 -0.24
CA ILE A 80 4.06 -8.75 -0.11
C ILE A 80 4.67 -8.99 -1.51
N GLY A 81 4.11 -9.92 -2.28
CA GLY A 81 4.55 -10.20 -3.65
C GLY A 81 4.55 -8.96 -4.54
N LYS A 82 3.48 -8.16 -4.50
CA LYS A 82 3.39 -6.90 -5.26
C LYS A 82 4.43 -5.86 -4.80
N VAL A 83 4.71 -5.77 -3.51
CA VAL A 83 5.75 -4.89 -2.98
C VAL A 83 7.11 -5.30 -3.53
N PHE A 84 7.43 -6.62 -3.51
CA PHE A 84 8.68 -7.14 -4.05
C PHE A 84 8.81 -6.92 -5.58
N CYS A 85 7.71 -6.97 -6.32
CA CYS A 85 7.71 -6.70 -7.75
C CYS A 85 7.91 -5.23 -8.11
N LEU A 86 7.43 -4.31 -7.28
CA LEU A 86 7.37 -2.89 -7.62
C LEU A 86 8.51 -2.07 -7.03
N ILE A 87 9.27 -2.60 -6.08
CA ILE A 87 10.38 -1.91 -5.40
C ILE A 87 11.69 -2.65 -5.71
N ASP A 88 12.61 -1.92 -6.33
CA ASP A 88 14.01 -2.30 -6.40
C ASP A 88 14.73 -1.71 -5.17
N ILE A 89 14.96 -2.56 -4.16
CA ILE A 89 15.50 -2.10 -2.88
C ILE A 89 16.99 -1.70 -2.97
N GLU A 90 17.72 -2.23 -3.95
CA GLU A 90 19.12 -1.88 -4.17
C GLU A 90 19.25 -0.44 -4.70
N LYS A 91 18.36 -0.05 -5.63
CA LYS A 91 18.27 1.32 -6.13
C LYS A 91 17.73 2.31 -5.11
N ALA A 92 16.92 1.83 -4.17
CA ALA A 92 16.41 2.63 -3.06
C ALA A 92 17.48 2.81 -1.96
N THR A 93 18.59 3.45 -2.25
CA THR A 93 19.75 3.61 -1.35
C THR A 93 19.44 4.43 -0.09
N THR A 94 18.38 5.23 -0.09
CA THR A 94 17.88 5.98 1.07
C THR A 94 16.36 5.90 1.18
N ILE A 95 15.86 6.07 2.40
CA ILE A 95 14.42 6.14 2.66
C ILE A 95 13.74 7.25 1.85
N SER A 96 14.38 8.40 1.71
CA SER A 96 13.85 9.54 0.95
C SER A 96 13.68 9.22 -0.54
N LYS A 97 14.59 8.46 -1.14
CA LYS A 97 14.44 7.96 -2.52
C LYS A 97 13.22 7.05 -2.64
N LEU A 98 13.04 6.12 -1.69
CA LEU A 98 11.86 5.24 -1.69
C LEU A 98 10.56 6.04 -1.52
N TRP A 99 10.49 7.00 -0.61
CA TRP A 99 9.31 7.85 -0.44
C TRP A 99 8.97 8.63 -1.71
N ARG A 100 9.98 9.22 -2.36
CA ARG A 100 9.79 9.94 -3.62
C ARG A 100 9.25 9.01 -4.69
N TYR A 101 9.84 7.85 -4.85
CA TYR A 101 9.45 6.86 -5.83
C TYR A 101 8.05 6.28 -5.59
N ALA A 102 7.69 5.99 -4.33
CA ALA A 102 6.42 5.38 -3.96
C ALA A 102 5.25 6.37 -3.82
N LEU A 103 5.50 7.57 -3.28
CA LEU A 103 4.44 8.49 -2.89
C LEU A 103 4.43 9.81 -3.68
N GLY A 104 5.46 10.07 -4.47
CA GLY A 104 5.72 11.36 -5.10
C GLY A 104 6.25 12.40 -4.11
N ALA A 105 7.11 13.31 -4.59
CA ALA A 105 7.59 14.42 -3.79
C ALA A 105 6.56 15.56 -3.74
N PRO A 106 6.48 16.31 -2.64
CA PRO A 106 5.79 17.59 -2.64
C PRO A 106 6.65 18.62 -3.41
N ILE A 107 6.04 19.27 -4.38
CA ILE A 107 6.61 20.41 -5.12
C ILE A 107 5.74 21.61 -4.76
N ASN A 108 6.33 22.67 -4.21
CA ASN A 108 5.60 23.86 -3.75
C ASN A 108 4.39 23.52 -2.83
N GLY A 109 4.61 22.61 -1.88
CA GLY A 109 3.57 22.19 -0.91
C GLY A 109 2.50 21.24 -1.46
N LYS A 110 2.50 20.94 -2.75
CA LYS A 110 1.53 20.04 -3.39
C LYS A 110 2.24 18.78 -3.91
N VAL A 111 1.62 17.62 -3.67
CA VAL A 111 2.13 16.36 -4.23
C VAL A 111 1.96 16.36 -5.74
N GLU A 112 3.02 15.94 -6.44
CA GLU A 112 3.04 15.81 -7.90
C GLU A 112 1.81 15.05 -8.42
N LYS A 113 1.13 15.61 -9.40
CA LYS A 113 -0.01 15.00 -10.08
C LYS A 113 0.38 14.58 -11.49
N ARG A 114 -0.27 13.54 -12.01
CA ARG A 114 -0.12 13.16 -13.40
C ARG A 114 -0.84 14.18 -14.29
N GLU A 115 -0.10 14.79 -15.20
CA GLU A 115 -0.62 15.70 -16.22
C GLU A 115 -0.34 15.12 -17.61
N LYS A 116 -1.23 15.34 -18.56
CA LYS A 116 -1.04 14.87 -19.95
C LYS A 116 0.21 15.52 -20.56
N GLY A 117 1.08 14.72 -21.16
CA GLY A 117 2.31 15.20 -21.80
C GLY A 117 3.46 15.54 -20.86
N LYS A 118 3.29 15.45 -19.53
CA LYS A 118 4.39 15.69 -18.57
C LYS A 118 4.90 14.39 -17.96
N PRO A 119 6.23 14.23 -17.81
CA PRO A 119 6.80 13.10 -17.10
C PRO A 119 6.41 13.13 -15.62
N ILE A 120 6.31 11.97 -15.01
CA ILE A 120 6.11 11.80 -13.56
C ILE A 120 7.38 11.22 -12.94
N HIS A 121 7.74 11.69 -11.73
CA HIS A 121 8.94 11.27 -11.00
C HIS A 121 8.65 10.21 -9.92
N TYR A 122 7.51 9.55 -10.00
CA TYR A 122 7.11 8.48 -9.10
C TYR A 122 6.54 7.29 -9.88
N ASN A 123 6.56 6.11 -9.29
CA ASN A 123 5.92 4.93 -9.86
C ASN A 123 4.42 4.95 -9.57
N ALA A 124 3.59 5.14 -10.61
CA ALA A 124 2.14 5.25 -10.46
C ALA A 124 1.49 3.94 -9.94
N MET A 125 2.02 2.77 -10.34
CA MET A 125 1.54 1.47 -9.86
C MET A 125 1.86 1.30 -8.37
N LEU A 126 3.08 1.62 -7.96
CA LEU A 126 3.50 1.56 -6.55
C LEU A 126 2.70 2.55 -5.69
N LYS A 127 2.45 3.77 -6.18
CA LYS A 127 1.59 4.75 -5.49
C LYS A 127 0.18 4.21 -5.26
N THR A 128 -0.41 3.59 -6.27
CA THR A 128 -1.72 2.93 -6.16
C THR A 128 -1.67 1.77 -5.17
N MET A 129 -0.61 0.95 -5.22
CA MET A 129 -0.40 -0.15 -4.29
C MET A 129 -0.25 0.34 -2.86
N CYS A 130 0.53 1.39 -2.60
CA CYS A 130 0.66 2.03 -1.30
C CYS A 130 -0.70 2.50 -0.75
N TRP A 131 -1.54 3.08 -1.59
CA TRP A 131 -2.89 3.49 -1.18
C TRP A 131 -3.76 2.29 -0.77
N ARG A 132 -3.72 1.19 -1.54
CA ARG A 132 -4.42 -0.06 -1.21
C ARG A 132 -3.89 -0.68 0.08
N LEU A 133 -2.57 -0.69 0.27
CA LEU A 133 -1.93 -1.13 1.52
C LEU A 133 -2.40 -0.30 2.71
N ALA A 134 -2.44 1.03 2.59
CA ALA A 134 -2.93 1.90 3.65
C ALA A 134 -4.36 1.54 4.07
N LYS A 135 -5.24 1.33 3.10
CA LYS A 135 -6.62 0.91 3.39
C LYS A 135 -6.70 -0.47 4.04
N SER A 136 -5.82 -1.39 3.65
CA SER A 136 -5.72 -2.72 4.27
C SER A 136 -5.23 -2.65 5.71
N LEU A 137 -4.16 -1.89 5.97
CA LEU A 137 -3.62 -1.65 7.32
C LEU A 137 -4.65 -1.01 8.25
N ILE A 138 -5.37 0.02 7.78
CA ILE A 138 -6.42 0.70 8.56
C ILE A 138 -7.57 -0.26 8.88
N ARG A 139 -8.06 -1.03 7.91
CA ARG A 139 -9.12 -2.02 8.07
C ARG A 139 -8.75 -3.15 9.02
N ALA A 140 -7.50 -3.58 8.98
CA ALA A 140 -6.99 -4.63 9.85
C ALA A 140 -6.95 -4.22 11.33
N ASN A 141 -7.03 -2.93 11.62
CA ASN A 141 -7.06 -2.38 12.98
C ASN A 141 -5.87 -2.82 13.84
N GLY A 142 -4.67 -2.84 13.26
CA GLY A 142 -3.41 -3.11 13.94
C GLY A 142 -2.68 -1.85 14.40
N LYS A 143 -1.42 -1.99 14.80
CA LYS A 143 -0.59 -0.89 15.33
C LYS A 143 -0.43 0.26 14.33
N TYR A 144 -0.30 -0.03 13.02
CA TYR A 144 -0.30 1.02 11.99
C TYR A 144 -1.63 1.78 11.92
N ALA A 145 -2.76 1.11 12.13
CA ALA A 145 -4.06 1.78 12.20
C ALA A 145 -4.18 2.68 13.43
N THR A 146 -3.61 2.26 14.56
CA THR A 146 -3.53 3.11 15.77
C THR A 146 -2.71 4.36 15.50
N TYR A 147 -1.51 4.22 14.95
CA TYR A 147 -0.68 5.35 14.53
C TYR A 147 -1.41 6.29 13.55
N TYR A 148 -2.14 5.74 12.57
CA TYR A 148 -2.94 6.54 11.64
C TYR A 148 -4.00 7.37 12.38
N ARG A 149 -4.73 6.78 13.34
CA ARG A 149 -5.76 7.50 14.13
C ARG A 149 -5.15 8.63 14.97
N GLU A 150 -4.02 8.37 15.61
CA GLU A 150 -3.28 9.38 16.36
C GLU A 150 -2.82 10.54 15.47
N GLN A 151 -2.24 10.23 14.30
CA GLN A 151 -1.84 11.27 13.37
C GLN A 151 -3.03 12.06 12.83
N LYS A 152 -4.17 11.39 12.60
CA LYS A 152 -5.40 12.05 12.17
C LYS A 152 -5.89 13.03 13.22
N LYS A 153 -5.92 12.63 14.51
CA LYS A 153 -6.26 13.49 15.64
C LYS A 153 -5.33 14.70 15.72
N ARG A 154 -4.00 14.47 15.74
CA ARG A 154 -2.99 15.54 15.80
C ARG A 154 -3.10 16.54 14.63
N ILE A 155 -3.39 16.06 13.44
CA ILE A 155 -3.57 16.94 12.26
C ILE A 155 -4.85 17.75 12.41
N THR A 156 -5.94 17.15 12.88
CA THR A 156 -7.21 17.83 13.13
C THR A 156 -7.00 18.98 14.12
N GLU A 157 -6.44 18.69 15.30
CA GLU A 157 -6.15 19.68 16.34
C GLU A 157 -5.25 20.82 15.82
N LYS A 158 -4.20 20.47 15.06
CA LYS A 158 -3.31 21.47 14.45
C LYS A 158 -4.04 22.39 13.45
N MET A 159 -4.96 21.85 12.64
CA MET A 159 -5.71 22.66 11.70
C MET A 159 -6.71 23.56 12.39
N GLU A 160 -7.39 23.10 13.45
CA GLU A 160 -8.29 23.90 14.28
C GLU A 160 -7.54 25.05 14.97
N GLN A 161 -6.37 24.77 15.59
CA GLN A 161 -5.52 25.80 16.19
C GLN A 161 -5.00 26.83 15.18
N ALA A 162 -4.80 26.43 13.93
CA ALA A 162 -4.44 27.33 12.83
C ALA A 162 -5.63 28.12 12.24
N GLY A 163 -6.82 27.98 12.83
CA GLY A 163 -8.04 28.67 12.42
C GLY A 163 -8.71 28.11 11.15
N TYR A 164 -8.46 26.83 10.83
CA TYR A 164 -9.16 26.19 9.72
C TYR A 164 -10.52 25.66 10.14
N THR A 165 -11.55 25.91 9.31
CA THR A 165 -12.85 25.27 9.43
C THR A 165 -12.83 23.90 8.77
N ILE A 166 -13.20 22.85 9.52
CA ILE A 166 -13.20 21.46 9.04
C ILE A 166 -14.58 21.08 8.53
N ILE A 167 -14.68 20.75 7.25
CA ILE A 167 -15.94 20.41 6.58
C ILE A 167 -16.00 18.95 6.09
N SER A 168 -17.21 18.42 5.92
CA SER A 168 -17.43 17.05 5.42
C SER A 168 -17.40 16.92 3.90
N GLY A 169 -17.48 18.00 3.15
CA GLY A 169 -17.47 18.04 1.69
C GLY A 169 -16.16 18.56 1.10
N SER A 170 -16.17 18.89 -0.19
CA SER A 170 -15.09 19.58 -0.86
C SER A 170 -15.56 20.99 -1.27
N GLU A 171 -15.24 21.98 -0.46
CA GLU A 171 -15.36 23.37 -0.88
C GLU A 171 -13.99 23.81 -1.42
N LYS A 172 -13.89 24.00 -2.72
CA LYS A 172 -12.68 24.51 -3.36
C LYS A 172 -12.69 26.03 -3.32
N GLY A 173 -11.55 26.62 -2.92
CA GLY A 173 -11.32 28.06 -3.07
C GLY A 173 -11.67 28.94 -1.88
N LYS A 174 -12.22 28.40 -0.78
CA LYS A 174 -12.39 29.17 0.46
C LYS A 174 -11.09 29.19 1.27
N GLU A 175 -10.70 30.38 1.75
CA GLU A 175 -9.57 30.52 2.65
C GLU A 175 -9.85 29.82 3.98
N LYS A 176 -8.81 29.18 4.54
CA LYS A 176 -8.87 28.47 5.84
C LYS A 176 -9.98 27.42 5.95
N VAL A 177 -10.31 26.74 4.85
CA VAL A 177 -11.24 25.61 4.87
C VAL A 177 -10.50 24.32 4.48
N ILE A 178 -10.66 23.25 5.26
CA ILE A 178 -10.06 21.94 5.01
C ILE A 178 -11.11 20.83 5.13
N SER A 179 -11.11 19.89 4.21
CA SER A 179 -12.06 18.78 4.27
C SER A 179 -11.53 17.63 5.17
N LYS A 180 -12.45 16.93 5.87
CA LYS A 180 -12.14 15.70 6.61
C LYS A 180 -11.39 14.67 5.75
N GLY A 181 -11.76 14.56 4.46
CA GLY A 181 -11.08 13.68 3.51
C GLY A 181 -9.64 14.12 3.19
N HIS A 182 -9.32 15.41 3.28
CA HIS A 182 -7.94 15.88 3.12
C HIS A 182 -7.09 15.52 4.34
N ILE A 183 -7.61 15.75 5.55
CA ILE A 183 -6.98 15.34 6.81
C ILE A 183 -6.72 13.83 6.82
N ASP A 184 -7.70 13.04 6.40
CA ASP A 184 -7.59 11.58 6.25
C ASP A 184 -6.40 11.19 5.36
N ARG A 185 -6.29 11.80 4.19
CA ARG A 185 -5.16 11.55 3.25
C ARG A 185 -3.81 11.99 3.83
N MET A 186 -3.77 13.08 4.59
CA MET A 186 -2.53 13.52 5.26
C MET A 186 -2.08 12.51 6.32
N ALA A 187 -3.00 12.04 7.17
CA ALA A 187 -2.71 11.02 8.19
C ALA A 187 -2.29 9.69 7.56
N MET A 188 -2.99 9.26 6.52
CA MET A 188 -2.68 8.06 5.75
C MET A 188 -1.29 8.14 5.12
N ARG A 189 -0.90 9.30 4.57
CA ARG A 189 0.44 9.52 4.01
C ARG A 189 1.53 9.45 5.08
N LYS A 190 1.29 9.98 6.30
CA LYS A 190 2.24 9.84 7.42
C LYS A 190 2.42 8.39 7.82
N MET A 191 1.33 7.63 7.97
CA MET A 191 1.38 6.19 8.25
C MET A 191 2.14 5.42 7.17
N LEU A 192 1.88 5.71 5.90
CA LEU A 192 2.60 5.07 4.78
C LEU A 192 4.09 5.41 4.79
N LYS A 193 4.48 6.64 5.12
CA LYS A 193 5.90 6.99 5.25
C LYS A 193 6.58 6.17 6.34
N LEU A 194 5.94 6.04 7.51
CA LEU A 194 6.44 5.20 8.59
C LEU A 194 6.57 3.74 8.14
N PHE A 195 5.51 3.18 7.53
CA PHE A 195 5.54 1.81 7.02
C PHE A 195 6.66 1.59 6.00
N LEU A 196 6.80 2.49 5.02
CA LEU A 196 7.86 2.40 4.00
C LEU A 196 9.27 2.55 4.60
N SER A 197 9.43 3.29 5.71
CA SER A 197 10.70 3.38 6.42
C SER A 197 11.08 2.05 7.05
N HIS A 198 10.12 1.42 7.72
CA HIS A 198 10.31 0.11 8.34
C HIS A 198 10.55 -0.99 7.29
N LEU A 199 9.78 -0.97 6.20
CA LEU A 199 9.97 -1.84 5.03
C LEU A 199 11.39 -1.71 4.47
N TRP A 200 11.83 -0.47 4.23
CA TRP A 200 13.15 -0.18 3.68
C TRP A 200 14.25 -0.71 4.58
N LEU A 201 14.15 -0.44 5.89
CA LEU A 201 15.12 -0.87 6.88
C LEU A 201 15.20 -2.40 6.92
N LYS A 202 14.07 -3.07 7.16
CA LYS A 202 14.03 -4.53 7.32
C LYS A 202 14.41 -5.29 6.06
N TRP A 203 14.06 -4.78 4.90
CA TRP A 203 14.45 -5.41 3.64
C TRP A 203 15.96 -5.27 3.37
N ARG A 204 16.52 -4.10 3.61
CA ARG A 204 17.97 -3.89 3.44
C ARG A 204 18.79 -4.66 4.49
N GLU A 205 18.34 -4.71 5.75
CA GLU A 205 18.92 -5.57 6.79
C GLU A 205 18.95 -7.03 6.34
N ALA A 206 17.83 -7.56 5.88
CA ALA A 206 17.69 -8.95 5.45
C ALA A 206 18.60 -9.33 4.26
N LEU A 207 18.99 -8.34 3.43
CA LEU A 207 19.90 -8.54 2.30
C LEU A 207 21.34 -8.09 2.60
N GLY A 208 21.68 -7.69 3.82
CA GLY A 208 23.00 -7.18 4.18
C GLY A 208 23.41 -5.90 3.44
N LEU A 209 22.43 -5.10 2.96
CA LEU A 209 22.69 -3.88 2.23
C LEU A 209 22.98 -2.70 3.17
N PRO A 210 23.80 -1.71 2.77
CA PRO A 210 24.11 -0.55 3.61
C PRO A 210 22.84 0.19 4.05
N ILE A 211 22.78 0.52 5.35
CA ILE A 211 21.68 1.23 5.98
C ILE A 211 22.16 2.63 6.36
N THR A 212 21.41 3.65 5.92
CA THR A 212 21.63 5.04 6.34
C THR A 212 20.59 5.38 7.41
N LYS A 213 21.02 6.09 8.46
CA LYS A 213 20.09 6.62 9.46
C LYS A 213 19.08 7.56 8.76
N PRO A 214 17.79 7.53 9.15
CA PRO A 214 16.81 8.46 8.60
C PRO A 214 17.24 9.90 8.86
N TYR A 215 17.23 10.74 7.82
CA TYR A 215 17.57 12.17 7.87
C TYR A 215 16.87 12.93 9.04
N VAL A 216 15.65 12.55 9.36
CA VAL A 216 14.87 13.14 10.45
C VAL A 216 15.50 12.90 11.84
N HIS A 217 16.30 11.85 12.02
CA HIS A 217 17.00 11.55 13.26
C HIS A 217 18.38 12.20 13.32
N GLU A 218 19.05 12.37 12.20
CA GLU A 218 20.37 12.99 12.17
C GLU A 218 20.33 14.52 12.26
N ILE A 219 19.31 15.15 11.67
CA ILE A 219 19.23 16.63 11.53
C ILE A 219 17.98 17.21 12.21
N GLY A 220 16.91 16.42 12.37
CA GLY A 220 15.61 16.91 12.86
C GLY A 220 15.40 16.85 14.38
N GLY A 221 16.33 16.29 15.16
CA GLY A 221 16.24 16.26 16.65
C GLY A 221 15.00 15.58 17.21
N HIS A 222 14.27 14.78 16.42
CA HIS A 222 13.07 14.07 16.89
C HIS A 222 13.45 12.91 17.80
N THR A 223 13.11 13.01 19.08
CA THR A 223 13.39 12.01 20.14
C THR A 223 12.49 10.78 20.10
N SER A 224 11.40 10.78 19.36
CA SER A 224 10.46 9.66 19.27
C SER A 224 10.66 8.84 17.99
N TYR A 225 11.50 7.80 18.08
CA TYR A 225 11.66 6.79 17.03
C TYR A 225 10.75 5.61 17.33
N ILE A 226 9.86 5.29 16.38
CA ILE A 226 9.07 4.07 16.42
C ILE A 226 9.82 3.02 15.61
N THR A 227 10.21 1.93 16.25
CA THR A 227 10.96 0.85 15.61
C THR A 227 10.06 -0.07 14.77
N PRO A 228 10.62 -0.76 13.75
CA PRO A 228 9.87 -1.79 13.03
C PRO A 228 9.32 -2.88 13.93
N GLU A 229 10.05 -3.25 14.98
CA GLU A 229 9.70 -4.29 15.97
C GLU A 229 8.48 -3.87 16.80
N GLU A 230 8.43 -2.62 17.22
CA GLU A 230 7.25 -2.08 17.93
C GLU A 230 5.98 -2.19 17.10
N MET A 231 6.08 -2.21 15.77
CA MET A 231 4.93 -2.29 14.87
C MET A 231 4.56 -3.72 14.47
N MET A 232 5.35 -4.73 14.87
CA MET A 232 5.00 -6.14 14.69
C MET A 232 3.88 -6.55 15.65
N GLU A 233 3.07 -7.49 15.22
CA GLU A 233 1.95 -8.06 15.99
C GLU A 233 2.01 -9.57 15.89
N ALA A 234 1.75 -10.27 17.01
CA ALA A 234 1.66 -11.72 17.00
C ALA A 234 0.61 -12.20 15.98
N LYS A 235 0.97 -13.20 15.21
CA LYS A 235 0.03 -13.86 14.29
C LYS A 235 -1.17 -14.34 15.10
N ARG A 236 -2.39 -13.94 14.72
CA ARG A 236 -3.59 -14.57 15.27
C ARG A 236 -3.52 -16.05 14.89
N THR A 237 -3.32 -16.92 15.87
CA THR A 237 -3.64 -18.34 15.72
C THR A 237 -5.08 -18.41 15.22
N LYS A 238 -5.31 -18.98 14.03
CA LYS A 238 -6.66 -19.33 13.60
C LYS A 238 -7.20 -20.26 14.69
N LYS A 239 -8.14 -19.76 15.50
CA LYS A 239 -8.98 -20.67 16.29
C LYS A 239 -9.67 -21.55 15.24
N ASN A 240 -9.34 -22.84 15.25
CA ASN A 240 -10.10 -23.85 14.54
C ASN A 240 -11.54 -23.74 15.04
N GLN A 241 -12.44 -23.28 14.17
CA GLN A 241 -13.87 -23.54 14.24
C GLN A 241 -14.20 -24.59 13.21
#